data_04ba8645262742604d835313c28f81d3
#
_entry.id   04ba8645262742604d835313c28f81d3
#
_cell.length_a   1.000
_cell.length_b   1.000
_cell.length_c   1.000
_cell.angle_alpha   90.00
_cell.angle_beta   90.00
_cell.angle_gamma   90.00
#
_symmetry.space_group_name_H-M   'P 1'
#
loop_
_entity.id
_entity.type
_entity.pdbx_description
1 polymer ?
#
loop_
_entity_poly.entity_id
_entity_poly.type
_entity_poly.pdbx_seq_one_letter_code
_entity_poly.pdbx_strand_id
1 'polypeptide(L)'
;MFRLVTDVPSYPQFLPWCDRSAVIETTDDGMVAEIGMAFSGLHKSFTTRNTHVPGRQVKLTLINGPFKHLEGTWDFIPLAEGQRACKVELTLNYSFESVFGALVGPVFDRIASTLVDAFVKRAEQVYT
;
A
#
# COMPACT_ATOMS: atom_id res chain seq x y z
N MET A 1 -11.92 -0.02 -6.41
CA MET A 1 -10.70 0.45 -5.72
C MET A 1 -10.26 -0.47 -4.58
N PHE A 2 -11.17 -0.88 -3.72
CA PHE A 2 -10.86 -1.84 -2.65
C PHE A 2 -10.20 -3.12 -3.21
N ARG A 3 -10.78 -3.68 -4.28
CA ARG A 3 -10.25 -4.89 -4.90
C ARG A 3 -8.82 -4.69 -5.42
N LEU A 4 -8.53 -3.52 -5.95
CA LEU A 4 -7.20 -3.20 -6.46
C LEU A 4 -6.17 -3.07 -5.34
N VAL A 5 -6.54 -2.43 -4.24
CA VAL A 5 -5.67 -2.28 -3.07
C VAL A 5 -5.39 -3.62 -2.39
N THR A 6 -6.35 -4.54 -2.41
CA THR A 6 -6.17 -5.87 -1.83
C THR A 6 -5.50 -6.89 -2.77
N ASP A 7 -5.33 -6.54 -4.05
CA ASP A 7 -4.66 -7.39 -5.02
C ASP A 7 -3.15 -7.17 -4.98
N VAL A 8 -2.55 -7.55 -3.87
CA VAL A 8 -1.12 -7.35 -3.59
C VAL A 8 -0.22 -7.94 -4.67
N PRO A 9 -0.45 -9.15 -5.20
CA PRO A 9 0.43 -9.72 -6.21
C PRO A 9 0.55 -8.90 -7.50
N SER A 10 -0.39 -8.01 -7.78
CA SER A 10 -0.38 -7.19 -8.99
C SER A 10 0.39 -5.88 -8.84
N TYR A 11 0.84 -5.54 -7.65
CA TYR A 11 1.52 -4.26 -7.39
C TYR A 11 2.72 -3.97 -8.30
N PRO A 12 3.61 -4.93 -8.60
CA PRO A 12 4.74 -4.65 -9.49
C PRO A 12 4.35 -4.23 -10.91
N GLN A 13 3.12 -4.51 -11.33
CA GLN A 13 2.65 -4.18 -12.67
C GLN A 13 2.46 -2.67 -12.88
N PHE A 14 2.25 -1.91 -11.81
CA PHE A 14 1.96 -0.48 -11.93
C PHE A 14 2.66 0.41 -10.91
N LEU A 15 3.40 -0.16 -9.97
CA LEU A 15 4.20 0.59 -9.00
C LEU A 15 5.68 0.43 -9.33
N PRO A 16 6.32 1.44 -9.94
CA PRO A 16 7.70 1.30 -10.43
C PRO A 16 8.73 0.98 -9.35
N TRP A 17 8.45 1.37 -8.12
CA TRP A 17 9.33 1.12 -6.98
C TRP A 17 9.12 -0.26 -6.34
N CYS A 18 8.07 -0.96 -6.74
CA CYS A 18 7.75 -2.28 -6.19
C CYS A 18 8.29 -3.35 -7.12
N ASP A 19 9.32 -4.07 -6.70
CA ASP A 19 9.92 -5.11 -7.51
C ASP A 19 9.31 -6.49 -7.30
N ARG A 20 8.65 -6.69 -6.15
CA ARG A 20 7.90 -7.92 -5.87
C ARG A 20 6.87 -7.66 -4.79
N SER A 21 5.84 -8.46 -4.77
CA SER A 21 4.84 -8.44 -3.71
C SER A 21 4.16 -9.80 -3.65
N ALA A 22 3.82 -10.23 -2.45
CA ALA A 22 3.20 -11.53 -2.25
C ALA A 22 2.30 -11.53 -1.03
N VAL A 23 1.24 -12.35 -1.08
CA VAL A 23 0.43 -12.68 0.09
C VAL A 23 1.10 -13.88 0.75
N ILE A 24 1.61 -13.70 1.95
CA ILE A 24 2.31 -14.75 2.70
C ILE A 24 1.30 -15.65 3.40
N GLU A 25 0.24 -15.04 3.93
CA GLU A 25 -0.79 -15.77 4.68
C GLU A 25 -2.12 -15.06 4.51
N THR A 26 -3.19 -15.82 4.35
CA THR A 26 -4.55 -15.30 4.35
C THR A 26 -5.13 -15.53 5.74
N THR A 27 -5.69 -14.47 6.33
CA THR A 27 -6.28 -14.51 7.66
C THR A 27 -7.81 -14.34 7.55
N ASP A 28 -8.52 -14.55 8.65
CA ASP A 28 -9.98 -14.43 8.66
C ASP A 28 -10.46 -13.03 8.27
N ASP A 29 -9.68 -12.00 8.62
CA ASP A 29 -10.06 -10.59 8.41
C ASP A 29 -9.12 -9.85 7.45
N GLY A 30 -8.25 -10.57 6.73
CA GLY A 30 -7.32 -9.92 5.81
C GLY A 30 -6.20 -10.82 5.35
N MET A 31 -4.98 -10.32 5.46
CA MET A 31 -3.79 -11.05 5.01
C MET A 31 -2.52 -10.55 5.67
N VAL A 32 -1.47 -11.36 5.57
CA VAL A 32 -0.09 -10.93 5.81
C VAL A 32 0.58 -10.82 4.44
N ALA A 33 1.12 -9.65 4.13
CA ALA A 33 1.69 -9.37 2.82
C ALA A 33 3.13 -8.87 2.92
N GLU A 34 3.94 -9.26 1.95
CA GLU A 34 5.31 -8.78 1.81
C GLU A 34 5.41 -7.90 0.57
N ILE A 35 6.04 -6.74 0.72
CA ILE A 35 6.25 -5.77 -0.35
C ILE A 35 7.74 -5.53 -0.50
N GLY A 36 8.26 -5.74 -1.70
CA GLY A 36 9.64 -5.44 -2.04
C GLY A 36 9.76 -4.04 -2.62
N MET A 37 10.73 -3.28 -2.11
CA MET A 37 11.03 -1.93 -2.59
C MET A 37 12.37 -1.93 -3.30
N ALA A 38 12.43 -1.28 -4.46
CA ALA A 38 13.65 -1.13 -5.23
C ALA A 38 13.80 0.29 -5.72
N PHE A 39 14.84 0.98 -5.30
CA PHE A 39 15.17 2.30 -5.82
C PHE A 39 16.67 2.57 -5.63
N SER A 40 17.27 3.18 -6.66
CA SER A 40 18.69 3.57 -6.65
C SER A 40 19.63 2.43 -6.27
N GLY A 41 19.33 1.21 -6.77
CA GLY A 41 20.14 0.03 -6.47
C GLY A 41 19.91 -0.60 -5.11
N LEU A 42 19.07 -0.01 -4.29
CA LEU A 42 18.73 -0.51 -2.96
C LEU A 42 17.47 -1.38 -3.05
N HIS A 43 17.55 -2.60 -2.49
CA HIS A 43 16.43 -3.54 -2.45
C HIS A 43 16.14 -3.89 -1.00
N LYS A 44 14.95 -3.56 -0.55
CA LYS A 44 14.47 -3.87 0.80
C LYS A 44 13.04 -4.36 0.73
N SER A 45 12.64 -5.14 1.71
CA SER A 45 11.24 -5.59 1.81
C SER A 45 10.71 -5.32 3.21
N PHE A 46 9.39 -5.23 3.28
CA PHE A 46 8.70 -5.12 4.55
C PHE A 46 7.45 -5.98 4.50
N THR A 47 7.01 -6.42 5.68
CA THR A 47 5.84 -7.29 5.84
C THR A 47 4.83 -6.59 6.73
N THR A 48 3.58 -6.59 6.30
CA THR A 48 2.49 -5.98 7.05
C THR A 48 1.37 -6.99 7.28
N ARG A 49 0.67 -6.80 8.39
CA ARG A 49 -0.63 -7.44 8.61
C ARG A 49 -1.70 -6.47 8.15
N ASN A 50 -2.51 -6.93 7.22
CA ASN A 50 -3.58 -6.12 6.64
C ASN A 50 -4.92 -6.63 7.14
N THR A 51 -5.73 -5.72 7.67
CA THR A 51 -7.09 -6.03 8.12
C THR A 51 -8.08 -5.35 7.19
N HIS A 52 -9.03 -6.10 6.66
CA HIS A 52 -9.98 -5.64 5.66
C HIS A 52 -11.38 -5.50 6.24
N VAL A 53 -12.01 -4.35 5.97
CA VAL A 53 -13.47 -4.20 6.06
C VAL A 53 -13.95 -4.12 4.62
N PRO A 54 -14.65 -5.15 4.11
CA PRO A 54 -14.94 -5.29 2.68
C PRO A 54 -15.58 -4.04 2.06
N GLY A 55 -14.93 -3.53 1.00
CA GLY A 55 -15.37 -2.36 0.28
C GLY A 55 -15.21 -1.03 1.00
N ARG A 56 -14.73 -1.02 2.24
CA ARG A 56 -14.69 0.20 3.06
C ARG A 56 -13.32 0.60 3.56
N GLN A 57 -12.52 -0.38 3.99
CA GLN A 57 -11.27 -0.04 4.68
C GLN A 57 -10.24 -1.15 4.58
N VAL A 58 -8.98 -0.76 4.46
CA VAL A 58 -7.84 -1.66 4.61
C VAL A 58 -6.86 -1.01 5.59
N LYS A 59 -6.58 -1.69 6.71
CA LYS A 59 -5.58 -1.24 7.68
C LYS A 59 -4.30 -2.05 7.51
N LEU A 60 -3.17 -1.37 7.57
CA LEU A 60 -1.84 -1.96 7.45
C LEU A 60 -1.08 -1.73 8.75
N THR A 61 -0.49 -2.79 9.30
CA THR A 61 0.36 -2.70 10.50
C THR A 61 1.66 -3.43 10.23
N LEU A 62 2.78 -2.79 10.53
CA LEU A 62 4.10 -3.38 10.31
C LEU A 62 4.32 -4.61 11.18
N ILE A 63 4.77 -5.71 10.56
CA ILE A 63 5.27 -6.88 11.27
C ILE A 63 6.79 -6.84 11.29
N ASN A 64 7.41 -6.49 10.15
CA ASN A 64 8.84 -6.62 9.97
C ASN A 64 9.28 -5.74 8.79
N GLY A 65 10.45 -5.12 8.91
CA GLY A 65 11.00 -4.27 7.85
C GLY A 65 11.94 -3.20 8.40
N PRO A 66 12.46 -2.33 7.51
CA PRO A 66 13.46 -1.32 7.90
C PRO A 66 12.86 -0.08 8.55
N PHE A 67 11.63 -0.16 9.01
CA PHE A 67 10.93 0.95 9.68
C PHE A 67 10.97 0.76 11.19
N LYS A 68 11.02 1.84 11.94
CA LYS A 68 10.70 1.82 13.37
C LYS A 68 9.21 1.67 13.57
N HIS A 69 8.45 2.28 12.68
CA HIS A 69 7.00 2.33 12.77
C HIS A 69 6.44 2.44 11.36
N LEU A 70 5.38 1.72 11.10
CA LEU A 70 4.60 1.85 9.86
C LEU A 70 3.19 1.38 10.15
N GLU A 71 2.23 2.26 9.97
CA GLU A 71 0.82 1.90 9.93
C GLU A 71 0.12 2.75 8.91
N GLY A 72 -0.90 2.21 8.30
CA GLY A 72 -1.66 2.93 7.29
C GLY A 72 -3.10 2.50 7.28
N THR A 73 -3.95 3.35 6.75
CA THR A 73 -5.36 3.07 6.58
C THR A 73 -5.82 3.62 5.25
N TRP A 74 -6.36 2.73 4.43
CA TRP A 74 -7.10 3.09 3.22
C TRP A 74 -8.57 3.17 3.57
N ASP A 75 -9.20 4.30 3.30
CA ASP A 75 -10.64 4.48 3.47
C ASP A 75 -11.29 4.69 2.11
N PHE A 76 -12.34 3.93 1.84
CA PHE A 76 -13.13 4.00 0.60
C PHE A 76 -14.52 4.48 0.95
N ILE A 77 -14.77 5.77 0.71
CA ILE A 77 -15.98 6.45 1.17
C ILE A 77 -16.94 6.59 0.00
N PRO A 78 -18.13 5.98 0.05
CA PRO A 78 -19.11 6.14 -1.02
C PRO A 78 -19.51 7.62 -1.16
N LEU A 79 -19.49 8.14 -2.39
CA LEU A 79 -19.88 9.53 -2.65
C LEU A 79 -21.39 9.69 -2.78
N ALA A 80 -22.08 8.64 -3.28
CA ALA A 80 -23.52 8.65 -3.42
C ALA A 80 -24.04 7.22 -3.39
N GLU A 81 -25.25 7.05 -2.84
CA GLU A 81 -25.89 5.75 -2.78
C GLU A 81 -26.17 5.22 -4.19
N GLY A 82 -25.87 3.94 -4.41
CA GLY A 82 -26.07 3.27 -5.68
C GLY A 82 -25.09 3.62 -6.77
N GLN A 83 -24.09 4.47 -6.51
CA GLN A 83 -23.07 4.83 -7.48
C GLN A 83 -21.77 4.09 -7.20
N ARG A 84 -20.98 3.88 -8.27
CA ARG A 84 -19.66 3.22 -8.16
C ARG A 84 -18.56 4.17 -7.73
N ALA A 85 -18.84 5.47 -7.68
CA ALA A 85 -17.85 6.47 -7.30
C ALA A 85 -17.59 6.43 -5.80
N CYS A 86 -16.32 6.52 -5.43
CA CYS A 86 -15.94 6.63 -4.02
C CYS A 86 -14.79 7.63 -3.88
N LYS A 87 -14.72 8.19 -2.69
CA LYS A 87 -13.56 8.98 -2.28
C LYS A 87 -12.54 8.05 -1.64
N VAL A 88 -11.30 8.13 -2.08
CA VAL A 88 -10.23 7.30 -1.55
C VAL A 88 -9.33 8.17 -0.69
N GLU A 89 -9.15 7.78 0.56
CA GLU A 89 -8.23 8.45 1.48
C GLU A 89 -7.21 7.44 1.98
N LEU A 90 -5.95 7.85 2.01
CA LEU A 90 -4.88 7.08 2.61
C LEU A 90 -4.25 7.90 3.72
N THR A 91 -4.27 7.35 4.93
CA THR A 91 -3.55 7.89 6.07
C THR A 91 -2.36 6.99 6.33
N LEU A 92 -1.17 7.53 6.32
CA LEU A 92 0.06 6.74 6.45
C LEU A 92 0.97 7.39 7.49
N ASN A 93 1.29 6.65 8.55
CA ASN A 93 2.21 7.06 9.59
C ASN A 93 3.42 6.13 9.57
N TYR A 94 4.60 6.69 9.42
CA TYR A 94 5.80 5.89 9.34
C TYR A 94 7.01 6.64 9.86
N SER A 95 7.99 5.87 10.33
CA SER A 95 9.31 6.37 10.66
C SER A 95 10.32 5.27 10.35
N PHE A 96 11.53 5.67 10.00
CA PHE A 96 12.59 4.73 9.63
C PHE A 96 13.61 4.58 10.75
N GLU A 97 14.35 3.49 10.71
CA GLU A 97 15.59 3.40 11.46
C GLU A 97 16.57 4.42 10.89
N SER A 98 17.38 5.05 11.77
CA SER A 98 18.09 6.28 11.46
C SER A 98 18.98 6.22 10.22
N VAL A 99 19.71 5.15 10.01
CA VAL A 99 20.62 5.04 8.85
C VAL A 99 19.82 4.88 7.55
N PHE A 100 18.82 4.01 7.56
CA PHE A 100 17.97 3.77 6.40
C PHE A 100 17.16 5.01 6.06
N GLY A 101 16.65 5.70 7.06
CA GLY A 101 15.84 6.91 6.87
C GLY A 101 16.62 8.05 6.20
N ALA A 102 17.91 8.18 6.50
CA ALA A 102 18.75 9.19 5.86
C ALA A 102 18.89 8.95 4.36
N LEU A 103 18.93 7.67 3.94
CA LEU A 103 19.10 7.30 2.54
C LEU A 103 17.79 7.32 1.75
N VAL A 104 16.70 6.84 2.33
CA VAL A 104 15.46 6.58 1.57
C VAL A 104 14.26 7.40 2.01
N GLY A 105 14.35 8.11 3.13
CA GLY A 105 13.22 8.90 3.64
C GLY A 105 12.61 9.83 2.59
N PRO A 106 13.41 10.68 1.93
CA PRO A 106 12.87 11.58 0.90
C PRO A 106 12.24 10.86 -0.29
N VAL A 107 12.80 9.72 -0.69
CA VAL A 107 12.24 8.91 -1.78
C VAL A 107 10.92 8.28 -1.36
N PHE A 108 10.88 7.74 -0.15
CA PHE A 108 9.67 7.12 0.38
C PHE A 108 8.56 8.16 0.57
N ASP A 109 8.90 9.37 1.02
CA ASP A 109 7.92 10.45 1.15
C ASP A 109 7.27 10.77 -0.20
N ARG A 110 8.05 10.77 -1.28
CA ARG A 110 7.54 10.97 -2.63
C ARG A 110 6.63 9.83 -3.05
N ILE A 111 7.03 8.58 -2.78
CA ILE A 111 6.20 7.40 -3.05
C ILE A 111 4.87 7.52 -2.32
N ALA A 112 4.89 7.81 -1.03
CA ALA A 112 3.68 7.93 -0.23
C ALA A 112 2.76 9.04 -0.74
N SER A 113 3.32 10.18 -1.13
CA SER A 113 2.52 11.33 -1.61
C SER A 113 1.85 11.07 -2.96
N THR A 114 2.37 10.13 -3.76
CA THR A 114 1.82 9.82 -5.09
C THR A 114 1.08 8.48 -5.13
N LEU A 115 1.01 7.79 -4.01
CA LEU A 115 0.49 6.41 -3.99
C LEU A 115 -0.98 6.32 -4.38
N VAL A 116 -1.82 7.20 -3.85
CA VAL A 116 -3.24 7.23 -4.20
C VAL A 116 -3.43 7.46 -5.69
N ASP A 117 -2.69 8.40 -6.26
CA ASP A 117 -2.77 8.70 -7.70
C ASP A 117 -2.40 7.48 -8.55
N ALA A 118 -1.38 6.72 -8.13
CA ALA A 118 -0.97 5.52 -8.86
C ALA A 118 -2.10 4.48 -8.89
N PHE A 119 -2.77 4.28 -7.76
CA PHE A 119 -3.91 3.36 -7.70
C PHE A 119 -5.11 3.86 -8.50
N VAL A 120 -5.40 5.16 -8.46
CA VAL A 120 -6.48 5.76 -9.25
C VAL A 120 -6.23 5.58 -10.74
N LYS A 121 -5.02 5.85 -11.21
CA LYS A 121 -4.66 5.66 -12.62
C LYS A 121 -4.78 4.19 -13.02
N ARG A 122 -4.36 3.28 -12.15
CA ARG A 122 -4.47 1.86 -12.45
C ARG A 122 -5.93 1.43 -12.53
N ALA A 123 -6.77 1.94 -11.66
CA ALA A 123 -8.21 1.66 -11.70
C ALA A 123 -8.83 2.12 -13.02
N GLU A 124 -8.45 3.27 -13.52
CA GLU A 124 -8.90 3.77 -14.81
C GLU A 124 -8.50 2.83 -15.95
N GLN A 125 -7.32 2.26 -15.90
CA GLN A 125 -6.83 1.33 -16.92
C GLN A 125 -7.53 -0.02 -16.87
N VAL A 126 -7.86 -0.50 -15.67
CA VAL A 126 -8.37 -1.86 -15.46
C VAL A 126 -9.89 -1.93 -15.57
N TYR A 127 -10.58 -0.88 -15.15
CA TYR A 127 -12.04 -0.89 -15.02
C TYR A 127 -12.78 -0.04 -16.05
N THR A 128 -12.11 0.45 -17.05
CA THR A 128 -12.75 1.21 -18.16
C THR A 128 -13.20 0.33 -19.33
#